data_8cc29d0e10fd6e8621c29a1302834bd1
#
_entry.id   8cc29d0e10fd6e8621c29a1302834bd1
#
_cell.length_a   1.000
_cell.length_b   1.000
_cell.length_c   1.000
_cell.angle_alpha   90.00
_cell.angle_beta   90.00
_cell.angle_gamma   90.00
#
_symmetry.space_group_name_H-M   'P 1'
#
loop_
_entity.id
_entity.type
_entity.pdbx_description
1 polymer ?
#
loop_
_entity_poly.entity_id
_entity_poly.type
_entity_poly.pdbx_seq_one_letter_code
_entity_poly.pdbx_strand_id
1 'polypeptide(L)'
;HIRVLSENNVCKMKDDIRDIASQEGYLNVEIQFHCDSEENIKIINNAMFNLIQGHIHIARVYVDNNLFIEKALFFNDQSLEIKENVNENSFIKSFGSFFNTGMNHILSGYDHLLFILGLLLIVSHFRKLILVITGFTIGHSLTLSLAVFDLIQINSRLVEALIGYTIMFVGLEYFTKKNNNIVSSVTFVILLNLLLLIVSLMLGISISTALIFGVVIFSISYLFFINNYKSENKFIVVITIIFGLIHGLGFGGFLLGSGVNDENIVSGLLGFNLGVEFGQIAFILFILFCLLYTSPSPRDSAS
;
A
#
# COMPACT_ATOMS: atom_id res chain seq x y z
N HIS A 1 25.79 -0.85 -5.27
CA HIS A 1 24.47 -0.21 -5.15
C HIS A 1 24.33 0.65 -3.88
N ILE A 2 25.11 0.39 -2.81
CA ILE A 2 25.20 1.24 -1.61
C ILE A 2 26.50 2.00 -1.66
N ARG A 3 26.44 3.33 -1.45
CA ARG A 3 27.60 4.22 -1.39
C ARG A 3 27.49 5.07 -0.14
N VAL A 4 28.62 5.25 0.53
CA VAL A 4 28.74 6.13 1.68
C VAL A 4 29.72 7.24 1.31
N LEU A 5 29.34 8.49 1.54
CA LEU A 5 30.16 9.66 1.32
C LEU A 5 30.33 10.39 2.65
N SER A 6 31.51 10.93 2.88
CA SER A 6 31.82 11.87 3.96
C SER A 6 32.40 13.14 3.34
N GLU A 7 31.84 14.31 3.63
CA GLU A 7 32.24 15.59 3.02
C GLU A 7 32.35 15.53 1.48
N ASN A 8 31.46 14.80 0.79
CA ASN A 8 31.49 14.52 -0.66
C ASN A 8 32.59 13.56 -1.15
N ASN A 9 33.44 13.01 -0.28
CA ASN A 9 34.40 11.98 -0.63
C ASN A 9 33.79 10.60 -0.44
N VAL A 10 34.05 9.66 -1.36
CA VAL A 10 33.52 8.30 -1.28
C VAL A 10 34.30 7.50 -0.25
N CYS A 11 33.63 7.02 0.77
CA CYS A 11 34.19 6.14 1.77
C CYS A 11 34.57 4.77 1.16
N LYS A 12 35.69 4.20 1.61
CA LYS A 12 36.16 2.90 1.12
C LYS A 12 35.45 1.77 1.87
N MET A 13 34.96 0.80 1.14
CA MET A 13 34.47 -0.44 1.72
C MET A 13 35.65 -1.21 2.33
N LYS A 14 35.53 -1.62 3.60
CA LYS A 14 36.63 -2.20 4.39
C LYS A 14 36.86 -3.67 4.07
N ASP A 15 35.79 -4.43 3.94
CA ASP A 15 35.80 -5.86 3.71
C ASP A 15 34.75 -6.27 2.67
N ASP A 16 34.76 -7.55 2.25
CA ASP A 16 33.70 -8.13 1.46
C ASP A 16 32.36 -8.14 2.20
N ILE A 17 31.27 -8.09 1.45
CA ILE A 17 29.92 -8.16 1.96
C ILE A 17 29.75 -9.46 2.76
N ARG A 18 29.37 -9.37 4.05
CA ARG A 18 29.08 -10.51 4.90
C ARG A 18 27.58 -10.77 4.94
N ASP A 19 27.20 -12.02 4.65
CA ASP A 19 25.83 -12.48 4.89
C ASP A 19 25.69 -12.83 6.37
N ILE A 20 24.76 -12.15 7.05
CA ILE A 20 24.45 -12.44 8.45
C ILE A 20 23.15 -13.22 8.47
N ALA A 21 23.17 -14.50 8.80
CA ALA A 21 22.05 -15.42 9.01
C ALA A 21 20.68 -14.88 8.59
N SER A 22 20.29 -15.13 7.34
CA SER A 22 19.01 -14.71 6.79
C SER A 22 17.87 -15.59 7.29
N GLN A 23 16.75 -14.98 7.68
CA GLN A 23 15.48 -15.70 7.84
C GLN A 23 14.83 -15.90 6.47
N GLU A 24 13.97 -16.90 6.33
CA GLU A 24 13.29 -17.20 5.07
C GLU A 24 12.55 -15.96 4.53
N GLY A 25 12.97 -15.49 3.36
CA GLY A 25 12.42 -14.28 2.71
C GLY A 25 13.20 -12.97 2.98
N TYR A 26 14.24 -12.99 3.84
CA TYR A 26 15.05 -11.80 4.14
C TYR A 26 16.52 -12.09 3.88
N LEU A 27 17.22 -11.15 3.26
CA LEU A 27 18.67 -11.15 3.10
C LEU A 27 19.26 -10.10 4.04
N ASN A 28 19.99 -10.54 5.06
CA ASN A 28 20.71 -9.65 5.96
C ASN A 28 22.16 -9.53 5.51
N VAL A 29 22.61 -8.32 5.21
CA VAL A 29 23.97 -8.04 4.76
C VAL A 29 24.62 -6.99 5.66
N GLU A 30 25.82 -7.28 6.11
CA GLU A 30 26.69 -6.30 6.77
C GLU A 30 27.74 -5.80 5.80
N ILE A 31 27.87 -4.47 5.69
CA ILE A 31 28.86 -3.79 4.87
C ILE A 31 29.55 -2.76 5.75
N GLN A 32 30.86 -2.87 5.88
CA GLN A 32 31.67 -1.91 6.64
C GLN A 32 32.35 -0.91 5.71
N PHE A 33 32.24 0.36 6.06
CA PHE A 33 32.89 1.45 5.34
C PHE A 33 33.88 2.16 6.25
N HIS A 34 34.99 2.60 5.68
CA HIS A 34 35.96 3.47 6.33
C HIS A 34 35.91 4.83 5.65
N CYS A 35 35.60 5.85 6.44
CA CYS A 35 35.53 7.25 6.01
C CYS A 35 36.67 8.05 6.63
N ASP A 36 37.21 9.03 5.90
CA ASP A 36 38.29 9.88 6.38
C ASP A 36 37.83 10.92 7.44
N SER A 37 36.52 11.23 7.46
CA SER A 37 35.86 12.09 8.43
C SER A 37 34.52 11.47 8.85
N GLU A 38 34.09 11.71 10.09
CA GLU A 38 32.76 11.30 10.60
C GLU A 38 31.69 12.39 10.39
N GLU A 39 32.09 13.54 9.83
CA GLU A 39 31.18 14.66 9.60
C GLU A 39 30.43 14.54 8.25
N ASN A 40 29.20 15.03 8.24
CA ASN A 40 28.35 15.11 7.03
C ASN A 40 28.29 13.79 6.21
N ILE A 41 27.98 12.71 6.87
CA ILE A 41 27.88 11.40 6.21
C ILE A 41 26.61 11.36 5.39
N LYS A 42 26.75 10.99 4.10
CA LYS A 42 25.64 10.75 3.19
C LYS A 42 25.66 9.30 2.71
N ILE A 43 24.58 8.58 2.97
CA ILE A 43 24.37 7.21 2.52
C ILE A 43 23.43 7.25 1.31
N ILE A 44 23.84 6.67 0.19
CA ILE A 44 23.04 6.51 -1.01
C ILE A 44 22.79 5.02 -1.20
N ASN A 45 21.52 4.62 -1.29
CA ASN A 45 21.12 3.24 -1.53
C ASN A 45 20.24 3.14 -2.78
N ASN A 46 20.79 2.59 -3.87
CA ASN A 46 20.11 2.39 -5.14
C ASN A 46 19.71 0.92 -5.36
N ALA A 47 19.84 0.08 -4.34
CA ALA A 47 19.50 -1.33 -4.48
C ALA A 47 18.00 -1.50 -4.74
N MET A 48 17.62 -2.48 -5.55
CA MET A 48 16.25 -2.95 -5.81
C MET A 48 15.28 -1.94 -6.45
N PHE A 49 15.49 -0.63 -6.37
CA PHE A 49 14.55 0.38 -6.89
C PHE A 49 14.23 0.22 -8.39
N ASN A 50 15.18 -0.26 -9.20
CA ASN A 50 14.98 -0.49 -10.63
C ASN A 50 14.36 -1.86 -10.95
N LEU A 51 14.30 -2.76 -9.96
CA LEU A 51 13.85 -4.14 -10.14
C LEU A 51 12.43 -4.34 -9.63
N ILE A 52 12.04 -3.62 -8.57
CA ILE A 52 10.77 -3.79 -7.89
C ILE A 52 10.07 -2.43 -7.85
N GLN A 53 8.95 -2.33 -8.56
CA GLN A 53 8.16 -1.11 -8.59
C GLN A 53 7.48 -0.86 -7.24
N GLY A 54 7.54 0.38 -6.74
CA GLY A 54 6.99 0.71 -5.42
C GLY A 54 7.87 0.29 -4.25
N HIS A 55 9.11 -0.19 -4.52
CA HIS A 55 10.05 -0.59 -3.47
C HIS A 55 10.45 0.61 -2.61
N ILE A 56 10.50 0.39 -1.30
CA ILE A 56 10.87 1.40 -0.30
C ILE A 56 11.93 0.80 0.61
N HIS A 57 13.00 1.55 0.90
CA HIS A 57 13.94 1.17 1.95
C HIS A 57 13.70 2.03 3.18
N ILE A 58 13.75 1.43 4.37
CA ILE A 58 13.81 2.17 5.62
C ILE A 58 15.25 2.13 6.11
N ALA A 59 15.87 3.32 6.09
CA ALA A 59 17.21 3.51 6.59
C ALA A 59 17.16 3.97 8.06
N ARG A 60 17.90 3.28 8.93
CA ARG A 60 18.08 3.62 10.33
C ARG A 60 19.54 3.83 10.64
N VAL A 61 19.83 4.92 11.31
CA VAL A 61 21.15 5.22 11.82
C VAL A 61 21.12 5.15 13.33
N TYR A 62 22.01 4.36 13.88
CA TYR A 62 22.23 4.24 15.32
C TYR A 62 23.57 4.85 15.66
N VAL A 63 23.62 5.66 16.70
CA VAL A 63 24.84 6.20 17.31
C VAL A 63 24.83 5.74 18.77
N ASP A 64 25.88 5.06 19.21
CA ASP A 64 25.99 4.51 20.57
C ASP A 64 24.77 3.67 21.00
N ASN A 65 24.28 2.82 20.10
CA ASN A 65 23.05 2.01 20.26
C ASN A 65 21.72 2.78 20.39
N ASN A 66 21.73 4.10 20.25
CA ASN A 66 20.52 4.90 20.22
C ASN A 66 20.12 5.22 18.77
N LEU A 67 18.84 5.11 18.47
CA LEU A 67 18.34 5.51 17.15
C LEU A 67 18.52 7.02 16.96
N PHE A 68 19.35 7.41 15.99
CA PHE A 68 19.65 8.80 15.70
C PHE A 68 18.77 9.35 14.56
N ILE A 69 18.61 8.59 13.47
CA ILE A 69 17.78 8.97 12.30
C ILE A 69 17.07 7.75 11.77
N GLU A 70 15.78 7.92 11.43
CA GLU A 70 15.01 6.99 10.61
C GLU A 70 14.46 7.71 9.40
N LYS A 71 14.66 7.17 8.20
CA LYS A 71 14.18 7.75 6.94
C LYS A 71 13.74 6.65 5.96
N ALA A 72 12.55 6.81 5.39
CA ALA A 72 12.13 6.03 4.23
C ALA A 72 12.79 6.59 2.95
N LEU A 73 13.44 5.72 2.18
CA LEU A 73 14.04 6.05 0.89
C LEU A 73 13.16 5.52 -0.23
N PHE A 74 12.96 6.34 -1.24
CA PHE A 74 12.14 6.07 -2.40
C PHE A 74 12.95 6.13 -3.69
N PHE A 75 12.38 5.68 -4.80
CA PHE A 75 13.01 5.80 -6.12
C PHE A 75 13.52 7.21 -6.43
N ASN A 76 12.77 8.24 -6.02
CA ASN A 76 13.12 9.65 -6.25
C ASN A 76 13.94 10.29 -5.12
N ASP A 77 14.09 9.61 -3.96
CA ASP A 77 14.86 10.06 -2.81
C ASP A 77 15.63 8.88 -2.20
N GLN A 78 16.79 8.58 -2.77
CA GLN A 78 17.60 7.39 -2.47
C GLN A 78 18.74 7.70 -1.49
N SER A 79 18.73 8.86 -0.83
CA SER A 79 19.83 9.28 0.03
C SER A 79 19.40 9.67 1.44
N LEU A 80 20.24 9.31 2.40
CA LEU A 80 20.14 9.72 3.81
C LEU A 80 21.36 10.55 4.17
N GLU A 81 21.15 11.78 4.66
CA GLU A 81 22.22 12.65 5.16
C GLU A 81 22.19 12.66 6.69
N ILE A 82 23.35 12.37 7.31
CA ILE A 82 23.54 12.40 8.74
C ILE A 82 24.24 13.73 9.06
N LYS A 83 23.51 14.64 9.71
CA LYS A 83 24.05 15.94 10.19
C LYS A 83 24.03 15.95 11.71
N GLU A 84 25.09 16.44 12.32
CA GLU A 84 25.33 16.41 13.77
C GLU A 84 24.33 17.21 14.62
N ASN A 85 23.51 18.07 14.01
CA ASN A 85 22.57 18.96 14.73
C ASN A 85 21.11 18.52 14.58
N VAL A 86 20.65 17.59 15.42
CA VAL A 86 19.21 17.27 15.47
C VAL A 86 18.69 17.22 16.89
N ASN A 87 18.44 18.43 17.45
CA ASN A 87 17.49 18.64 18.55
C ASN A 87 16.06 18.86 18.02
N GLU A 88 15.59 18.04 17.08
CA GLU A 88 14.22 18.09 16.63
C GLU A 88 13.46 16.87 17.18
N ASN A 89 12.22 17.08 17.64
CA ASN A 89 11.36 16.02 18.14
C ASN A 89 11.33 14.84 17.18
N SER A 90 11.89 13.71 17.59
CA SER A 90 11.92 12.44 16.83
C SER A 90 10.53 12.06 16.32
N PHE A 91 9.47 12.36 17.11
CA PHE A 91 8.07 12.14 16.75
C PHE A 91 7.67 12.88 15.47
N ILE A 92 7.96 14.18 15.34
CA ILE A 92 7.54 15.01 14.20
C ILE A 92 8.27 14.55 12.92
N LYS A 93 9.55 14.20 13.03
CA LYS A 93 10.33 13.71 11.88
C LYS A 93 9.82 12.36 11.39
N SER A 94 9.60 11.42 12.31
CA SER A 94 9.03 10.12 11.99
C SER A 94 7.66 10.28 11.35
N PHE A 95 6.77 11.08 11.94
CA PHE A 95 5.45 11.39 11.38
C PHE A 95 5.54 11.92 9.94
N GLY A 96 6.37 12.95 9.68
CA GLY A 96 6.53 13.54 8.34
C GLY A 96 7.10 12.57 7.31
N SER A 97 8.09 11.77 7.70
CA SER A 97 8.67 10.73 6.85
C SER A 97 7.61 9.68 6.46
N PHE A 98 6.88 9.16 7.43
CA PHE A 98 5.85 8.14 7.17
C PHE A 98 4.61 8.71 6.49
N PHE A 99 4.26 9.98 6.70
CA PHE A 99 3.22 10.66 5.92
C PHE A 99 3.55 10.66 4.43
N ASN A 100 4.79 11.07 4.07
CA ASN A 100 5.24 11.02 2.68
C ASN A 100 5.28 9.58 2.14
N THR A 101 5.66 8.61 2.99
CA THR A 101 5.65 7.19 2.63
C THR A 101 4.23 6.71 2.29
N GLY A 102 3.24 7.03 3.14
CA GLY A 102 1.84 6.67 2.91
C GLY A 102 1.26 7.31 1.65
N MET A 103 1.56 8.59 1.41
CA MET A 103 1.14 9.28 0.20
C MET A 103 1.75 8.66 -1.06
N ASN A 104 3.05 8.39 -1.04
CA ASN A 104 3.73 7.74 -2.17
C ASN A 104 3.27 6.30 -2.37
N HIS A 105 2.97 5.55 -1.30
CA HIS A 105 2.42 4.19 -1.38
C HIS A 105 1.12 4.16 -2.20
N ILE A 106 0.20 5.07 -1.94
CA ILE A 106 -1.05 5.18 -2.70
C ILE A 106 -0.81 5.62 -4.14
N LEU A 107 -0.01 6.66 -4.36
CA LEU A 107 0.21 7.23 -5.70
C LEU A 107 1.05 6.33 -6.61
N SER A 108 1.86 5.45 -6.07
CA SER A 108 2.63 4.45 -6.82
C SER A 108 1.96 3.07 -6.90
N GLY A 109 0.98 2.80 -6.02
CA GLY A 109 0.26 1.52 -5.96
C GLY A 109 -0.88 1.47 -6.97
N TYR A 110 -0.69 0.81 -8.12
CA TYR A 110 -1.74 0.69 -9.15
C TYR A 110 -3.02 0.06 -8.61
N ASP A 111 -2.92 -0.88 -7.69
CA ASP A 111 -4.07 -1.53 -7.08
C ASP A 111 -4.97 -0.53 -6.35
N HIS A 112 -4.37 0.39 -5.58
CA HIS A 112 -5.09 1.44 -4.88
C HIS A 112 -5.71 2.44 -5.85
N LEU A 113 -4.97 2.85 -6.89
CA LEU A 113 -5.46 3.79 -7.89
C LEU A 113 -6.64 3.22 -8.67
N LEU A 114 -6.57 1.94 -9.10
CA LEU A 114 -7.65 1.23 -9.78
C LEU A 114 -8.87 1.06 -8.87
N PHE A 115 -8.64 0.72 -7.60
CA PHE A 115 -9.71 0.61 -6.62
C PHE A 115 -10.45 1.94 -6.42
N ILE A 116 -9.72 3.05 -6.22
CA ILE A 116 -10.29 4.40 -6.06
C ILE A 116 -11.04 4.82 -7.32
N LEU A 117 -10.48 4.54 -8.51
CA LEU A 117 -11.14 4.83 -9.78
C LEU A 117 -12.46 4.06 -9.90
N GLY A 118 -12.49 2.79 -9.52
CA GLY A 118 -13.71 1.99 -9.46
C GLY A 118 -14.75 2.57 -8.50
N LEU A 119 -14.34 3.01 -7.30
CA LEU A 119 -15.23 3.66 -6.35
C LEU A 119 -15.79 4.97 -6.89
N LEU A 120 -15.00 5.73 -7.62
CA LEU A 120 -15.42 6.99 -8.25
C LEU A 120 -16.53 6.77 -9.31
N LEU A 121 -16.49 5.61 -9.98
CA LEU A 121 -17.55 5.24 -10.95
C LEU A 121 -18.87 4.83 -10.27
N ILE A 122 -18.80 4.31 -9.02
CA ILE A 122 -19.97 3.81 -8.29
C ILE A 122 -20.63 4.90 -7.46
N VAL A 123 -19.83 5.77 -6.85
CA VAL A 123 -20.25 6.77 -5.87
C VAL A 123 -20.38 8.14 -6.52
N SER A 124 -21.62 8.61 -6.71
CA SER A 124 -21.91 9.85 -7.44
C SER A 124 -21.72 11.15 -6.64
N HIS A 125 -21.60 11.08 -5.30
CA HIS A 125 -21.54 12.25 -4.44
C HIS A 125 -20.20 12.34 -3.72
N PHE A 126 -19.52 13.48 -3.82
CA PHE A 126 -18.20 13.71 -3.21
C PHE A 126 -18.17 13.43 -1.69
N ARG A 127 -19.17 13.88 -0.93
CA ARG A 127 -19.23 13.62 0.52
C ARG A 127 -19.32 12.13 0.85
N LYS A 128 -20.05 11.36 0.03
CA LYS A 128 -20.16 9.90 0.19
C LYS A 128 -18.83 9.24 -0.17
N LEU A 129 -18.16 9.73 -1.19
CA LEU A 129 -16.86 9.24 -1.63
C LEU A 129 -15.82 9.40 -0.50
N ILE A 130 -15.78 10.55 0.16
CA ILE A 130 -14.91 10.76 1.33
C ILE A 130 -15.20 9.74 2.43
N LEU A 131 -16.48 9.54 2.80
CA LEU A 131 -16.86 8.54 3.81
C LEU A 131 -16.40 7.12 3.47
N VAL A 132 -16.53 6.75 2.19
CA VAL A 132 -16.12 5.44 1.69
C VAL A 132 -14.61 5.28 1.76
N ILE A 133 -13.85 6.32 1.40
CA ILE A 133 -12.38 6.35 1.49
C ILE A 133 -11.93 6.28 2.94
N THR A 134 -12.48 7.11 3.82
CA THR A 134 -12.16 7.07 5.25
C THR A 134 -12.47 5.68 5.84
N GLY A 135 -13.60 5.06 5.44
CA GLY A 135 -13.90 3.68 5.81
C GLY A 135 -12.82 2.69 5.36
N PHE A 136 -12.35 2.80 4.13
CA PHE A 136 -11.24 2.00 3.62
C PHE A 136 -9.97 2.24 4.44
N THR A 137 -9.60 3.50 4.70
CA THR A 137 -8.41 3.86 5.48
C THR A 137 -8.47 3.33 6.91
N ILE A 138 -9.64 3.33 7.55
CA ILE A 138 -9.83 2.74 8.89
C ILE A 138 -9.55 1.24 8.86
N GLY A 139 -10.13 0.50 7.91
CA GLY A 139 -9.87 -0.93 7.75
C GLY A 139 -8.38 -1.20 7.48
N HIS A 140 -7.79 -0.47 6.55
CA HIS A 140 -6.38 -0.54 6.21
C HIS A 140 -5.48 -0.30 7.43
N SER A 141 -5.75 0.77 8.19
CA SER A 141 -4.99 1.14 9.38
C SER A 141 -5.04 0.06 10.47
N LEU A 142 -6.21 -0.57 10.64
CA LEU A 142 -6.39 -1.61 11.64
C LEU A 142 -5.51 -2.83 11.35
N THR A 143 -5.60 -3.39 10.14
CA THR A 143 -4.80 -4.58 9.77
C THR A 143 -3.33 -4.27 9.64
N LEU A 144 -2.97 -3.09 9.16
CA LEU A 144 -1.60 -2.62 9.14
C LEU A 144 -1.02 -2.57 10.56
N SER A 145 -1.77 -2.01 11.53
CA SER A 145 -1.34 -1.97 12.92
C SER A 145 -1.18 -3.37 13.52
N LEU A 146 -2.15 -4.27 13.29
CA LEU A 146 -2.06 -5.66 13.74
C LEU A 146 -0.85 -6.38 13.16
N ALA A 147 -0.51 -6.11 11.91
CA ALA A 147 0.67 -6.65 11.26
C ALA A 147 1.97 -6.09 11.86
N VAL A 148 2.05 -4.78 12.06
CA VAL A 148 3.24 -4.11 12.64
C VAL A 148 3.53 -4.57 14.07
N PHE A 149 2.50 -4.92 14.84
CA PHE A 149 2.65 -5.51 16.17
C PHE A 149 2.86 -7.03 16.16
N ASP A 150 3.09 -7.64 14.98
CA ASP A 150 3.28 -9.09 14.79
C ASP A 150 2.15 -9.97 15.39
N LEU A 151 0.95 -9.41 15.42
CA LEU A 151 -0.24 -10.13 15.94
C LEU A 151 -0.88 -11.05 14.90
N ILE A 152 -0.52 -10.90 13.63
CA ILE A 152 -1.04 -11.69 12.51
C ILE A 152 0.08 -12.09 11.55
N GLN A 153 0.06 -13.36 11.13
CA GLN A 153 0.96 -13.85 10.10
C GLN A 153 0.38 -13.56 8.71
N ILE A 154 1.22 -13.00 7.83
CA ILE A 154 0.81 -12.55 6.51
C ILE A 154 1.35 -13.51 5.45
N ASN A 155 0.45 -14.02 4.62
CA ASN A 155 0.82 -14.70 3.38
C ASN A 155 0.67 -13.71 2.22
N SER A 156 1.77 -13.10 1.79
CA SER A 156 1.77 -12.03 0.77
C SER A 156 1.08 -12.46 -0.53
N ARG A 157 1.31 -13.68 -1.02
CA ARG A 157 0.69 -14.17 -2.27
C ARG A 157 -0.84 -14.24 -2.17
N LEU A 158 -1.34 -14.68 -1.01
CA LEU A 158 -2.77 -14.75 -0.78
C LEU A 158 -3.39 -13.35 -0.70
N VAL A 159 -2.73 -12.43 0.00
CA VAL A 159 -3.20 -11.06 0.16
C VAL A 159 -3.23 -10.33 -1.18
N GLU A 160 -2.18 -10.44 -2.00
CA GLU A 160 -2.14 -9.86 -3.35
C GLU A 160 -3.30 -10.37 -4.22
N ALA A 161 -3.57 -11.68 -4.19
CA ALA A 161 -4.71 -12.26 -4.90
C ALA A 161 -6.06 -11.70 -4.40
N LEU A 162 -6.23 -11.54 -3.09
CA LEU A 162 -7.44 -10.96 -2.49
C LEU A 162 -7.59 -9.46 -2.83
N ILE A 163 -6.50 -8.70 -2.86
CA ILE A 163 -6.50 -7.30 -3.32
C ILE A 163 -7.01 -7.22 -4.75
N GLY A 164 -6.45 -8.00 -5.68
CA GLY A 164 -6.93 -8.06 -7.06
C GLY A 164 -8.40 -8.44 -7.16
N TYR A 165 -8.85 -9.34 -6.28
CA TYR A 165 -10.24 -9.75 -6.20
C TYR A 165 -11.18 -8.62 -5.73
N THR A 166 -10.76 -7.79 -4.75
CA THR A 166 -11.55 -6.62 -4.30
C THR A 166 -11.72 -5.59 -5.41
N ILE A 167 -10.68 -5.34 -6.20
CA ILE A 167 -10.72 -4.41 -7.36
C ILE A 167 -11.71 -4.93 -8.40
N MET A 168 -11.63 -6.22 -8.73
CA MET A 168 -12.58 -6.86 -9.63
C MET A 168 -14.02 -6.72 -9.12
N PHE A 169 -14.25 -6.86 -7.82
CA PHE A 169 -15.56 -6.70 -7.19
C PHE A 169 -16.16 -5.32 -7.40
N VAL A 170 -15.38 -4.27 -7.21
CA VAL A 170 -15.80 -2.89 -7.44
C VAL A 170 -16.20 -2.70 -8.91
N GLY A 171 -15.40 -3.22 -9.85
CA GLY A 171 -15.73 -3.22 -11.27
C GLY A 171 -17.04 -3.95 -11.61
N LEU A 172 -17.23 -5.12 -10.97
CA LEU A 172 -18.42 -5.94 -11.16
C LEU A 172 -19.67 -5.28 -10.59
N GLU A 173 -19.56 -4.58 -9.47
CA GLU A 173 -20.65 -3.78 -8.89
C GLU A 173 -21.11 -2.69 -9.85
N TYR A 174 -20.16 -1.95 -10.42
CA TYR A 174 -20.47 -0.93 -11.42
C TYR A 174 -21.21 -1.53 -12.62
N PHE A 175 -20.72 -2.65 -13.15
CA PHE A 175 -21.32 -3.34 -14.28
C PHE A 175 -22.74 -3.85 -13.96
N THR A 176 -22.94 -4.44 -12.79
CA THR A 176 -24.25 -4.94 -12.32
C THR A 176 -25.26 -3.81 -12.21
N LYS A 177 -24.87 -2.68 -11.62
CA LYS A 177 -25.72 -1.49 -11.48
C LYS A 177 -26.07 -0.89 -12.82
N LYS A 178 -25.12 -0.78 -13.74
CA LYS A 178 -25.30 -0.20 -15.07
C LYS A 178 -26.24 -1.04 -15.94
N ASN A 179 -26.07 -2.34 -15.96
CA ASN A 179 -26.81 -3.25 -16.83
C ASN A 179 -28.09 -3.82 -16.17
N ASN A 180 -28.27 -3.59 -14.88
CA ASN A 180 -29.37 -4.14 -14.07
C ASN A 180 -29.55 -5.69 -14.22
N ASN A 181 -28.41 -6.40 -14.42
CA ASN A 181 -28.39 -7.84 -14.68
C ASN A 181 -27.47 -8.55 -13.69
N ILE A 182 -28.06 -8.99 -12.58
CA ILE A 182 -27.32 -9.72 -11.55
C ILE A 182 -26.91 -11.13 -12.01
N VAL A 183 -27.73 -11.78 -12.84
CA VAL A 183 -27.46 -13.16 -13.28
C VAL A 183 -26.15 -13.23 -14.06
N SER A 184 -25.92 -12.29 -14.95
CA SER A 184 -24.66 -12.20 -15.70
C SER A 184 -23.44 -12.04 -14.78
N SER A 185 -23.55 -11.22 -13.74
CA SER A 185 -22.48 -10.97 -12.77
C SER A 185 -22.20 -12.18 -11.90
N VAL A 186 -23.24 -12.86 -11.43
CA VAL A 186 -23.11 -14.12 -10.66
C VAL A 186 -22.46 -15.21 -11.52
N THR A 187 -22.95 -15.36 -12.77
CA THR A 187 -22.37 -16.33 -13.70
C THR A 187 -20.88 -16.05 -13.96
N PHE A 188 -20.50 -14.78 -14.16
CA PHE A 188 -19.11 -14.39 -14.32
C PHE A 188 -18.26 -14.79 -13.12
N VAL A 189 -18.72 -14.49 -11.90
CA VAL A 189 -18.00 -14.86 -10.65
C VAL A 189 -17.81 -16.37 -10.56
N ILE A 190 -18.85 -17.15 -10.83
CA ILE A 190 -18.78 -18.63 -10.77
C ILE A 190 -17.77 -19.15 -11.81
N LEU A 191 -17.85 -18.68 -13.06
CA LEU A 191 -16.94 -19.09 -14.13
C LEU A 191 -15.50 -18.70 -13.82
N LEU A 192 -15.25 -17.50 -13.28
CA LEU A 192 -13.92 -17.07 -12.91
C LEU A 192 -13.33 -17.94 -11.79
N ASN A 193 -14.11 -18.22 -10.73
CA ASN A 193 -13.64 -19.08 -9.64
C ASN A 193 -13.39 -20.51 -10.12
N LEU A 194 -14.21 -21.03 -11.04
CA LEU A 194 -14.01 -22.33 -11.66
C LEU A 194 -12.72 -22.35 -12.50
N LEU A 195 -12.47 -21.30 -13.28
CA LEU A 195 -11.24 -21.14 -14.05
C LEU A 195 -10.01 -21.09 -13.13
N LEU A 196 -10.06 -20.30 -12.04
CA LEU A 196 -8.98 -20.22 -11.06
C LEU A 196 -8.70 -21.58 -10.40
N LEU A 197 -9.76 -22.34 -10.08
CA LEU A 197 -9.62 -23.69 -9.55
C LEU A 197 -8.93 -24.63 -10.57
N ILE A 198 -9.36 -24.61 -11.82
CA ILE A 198 -8.76 -25.44 -12.87
C ILE A 198 -7.28 -25.08 -13.05
N VAL A 199 -6.95 -23.78 -13.15
CA VAL A 199 -5.57 -23.31 -13.30
C VAL A 199 -4.72 -23.70 -12.10
N SER A 200 -5.24 -23.59 -10.87
CA SER A 200 -4.50 -24.01 -9.67
C SER A 200 -4.20 -25.50 -9.66
N LEU A 201 -5.14 -26.33 -10.09
CA LEU A 201 -4.93 -27.77 -10.22
C LEU A 201 -3.91 -28.11 -11.29
N MET A 202 -3.94 -27.41 -12.44
CA MET A 202 -2.97 -27.62 -13.52
C MET A 202 -1.55 -27.21 -13.14
N LEU A 203 -1.40 -26.16 -12.34
CA LEU A 203 -0.10 -25.66 -11.89
C LEU A 203 0.39 -26.33 -10.60
N GLY A 204 -0.37 -27.24 -10.01
CA GLY A 204 -0.03 -27.90 -8.75
C GLY A 204 -0.02 -26.95 -7.54
N ILE A 205 -0.74 -25.81 -7.63
CA ILE A 205 -0.83 -24.84 -6.55
C ILE A 205 -1.92 -25.29 -5.58
N SER A 206 -1.56 -25.57 -4.33
CA SER A 206 -2.53 -25.94 -3.29
C SER A 206 -3.25 -24.70 -2.78
N ILE A 207 -4.41 -24.38 -3.34
CA ILE A 207 -5.31 -23.36 -2.78
C ILE A 207 -6.29 -24.07 -1.83
N SER A 208 -6.47 -23.50 -0.63
CA SER A 208 -7.45 -24.02 0.32
C SER A 208 -8.86 -24.02 -0.29
N THR A 209 -9.50 -25.16 -0.34
CA THR A 209 -10.89 -25.28 -0.83
C THR A 209 -11.85 -24.42 0.00
N ALA A 210 -11.61 -24.28 1.31
CA ALA A 210 -12.38 -23.41 2.18
C ALA A 210 -12.28 -21.93 1.75
N LEU A 211 -11.10 -21.47 1.30
CA LEU A 211 -10.92 -20.13 0.78
C LEU A 211 -11.76 -19.90 -0.48
N ILE A 212 -11.70 -20.83 -1.45
CA ILE A 212 -12.46 -20.71 -2.70
C ILE A 212 -13.97 -20.65 -2.39
N PHE A 213 -14.46 -21.56 -1.54
CA PHE A 213 -15.85 -21.56 -1.11
C PHE A 213 -16.24 -20.26 -0.39
N GLY A 214 -15.39 -19.75 0.50
CA GLY A 214 -15.61 -18.49 1.21
C GLY A 214 -15.73 -17.30 0.25
N VAL A 215 -14.81 -17.22 -0.71
CA VAL A 215 -14.81 -16.16 -1.73
C VAL A 215 -16.05 -16.23 -2.62
N VAL A 216 -16.47 -17.42 -3.06
CA VAL A 216 -17.68 -17.62 -3.88
C VAL A 216 -18.94 -17.24 -3.10
N ILE A 217 -19.09 -17.73 -1.86
CA ILE A 217 -20.24 -17.41 -1.01
C ILE A 217 -20.31 -15.91 -0.73
N PHE A 218 -19.18 -15.29 -0.37
CA PHE A 218 -19.10 -13.84 -0.16
C PHE A 218 -19.55 -13.09 -1.41
N SER A 219 -19.03 -13.49 -2.59
CA SER A 219 -19.33 -12.86 -3.86
C SER A 219 -20.81 -12.88 -4.22
N ILE A 220 -21.41 -14.06 -4.13
CA ILE A 220 -22.84 -14.26 -4.44
C ILE A 220 -23.70 -13.48 -3.44
N SER A 221 -23.38 -13.57 -2.14
CA SER A 221 -24.10 -12.84 -1.10
C SER A 221 -24.02 -11.33 -1.28
N TYR A 222 -22.83 -10.84 -1.62
CA TYR A 222 -22.58 -9.42 -1.89
C TYR A 222 -23.41 -8.91 -3.08
N LEU A 223 -23.35 -9.60 -4.23
CA LEU A 223 -24.10 -9.23 -5.42
C LEU A 223 -25.61 -9.27 -5.19
N PHE A 224 -26.08 -10.30 -4.48
CA PHE A 224 -27.50 -10.42 -4.13
C PHE A 224 -27.95 -9.28 -3.22
N PHE A 225 -27.11 -8.90 -2.26
CA PHE A 225 -27.41 -7.81 -1.34
C PHE A 225 -27.47 -6.46 -2.07
N ILE A 226 -26.50 -6.16 -2.93
CA ILE A 226 -26.49 -4.92 -3.73
C ILE A 226 -27.74 -4.81 -4.61
N ASN A 227 -28.19 -5.91 -5.21
CA ASN A 227 -29.35 -5.91 -6.06
C ASN A 227 -30.65 -5.57 -5.31
N ASN A 228 -30.78 -6.06 -4.07
CA ASN A 228 -31.99 -5.91 -3.26
C ASN A 228 -32.02 -4.60 -2.46
N TYR A 229 -30.85 -4.11 -2.02
CA TYR A 229 -30.72 -2.92 -1.16
C TYR A 229 -30.12 -1.75 -1.94
N LYS A 230 -30.85 -1.22 -2.91
CA LYS A 230 -30.41 -0.21 -3.90
C LYS A 230 -29.81 1.10 -3.36
N SER A 231 -29.80 1.39 -2.06
CA SER A 231 -29.53 2.77 -1.61
C SER A 231 -28.92 2.98 -0.21
N GLU A 232 -28.53 1.97 0.53
CA GLU A 232 -28.00 2.26 1.87
C GLU A 232 -26.50 2.58 1.84
N ASN A 233 -26.18 3.88 2.02
CA ASN A 233 -24.83 4.41 2.09
C ASN A 233 -23.95 3.69 3.15
N LYS A 234 -24.58 3.22 4.23
CA LYS A 234 -23.90 2.51 5.32
C LYS A 234 -23.29 1.19 4.86
N PHE A 235 -23.94 0.51 3.93
CA PHE A 235 -23.45 -0.78 3.42
C PHE A 235 -22.16 -0.61 2.61
N ILE A 236 -22.08 0.39 1.73
CA ILE A 236 -20.88 0.66 0.93
C ILE A 236 -19.70 0.95 1.85
N VAL A 237 -19.90 1.73 2.93
CA VAL A 237 -18.85 2.02 3.91
C VAL A 237 -18.37 0.76 4.63
N VAL A 238 -19.29 -0.13 5.05
CA VAL A 238 -18.91 -1.40 5.71
C VAL A 238 -18.08 -2.27 4.77
N ILE A 239 -18.48 -2.38 3.51
CA ILE A 239 -17.74 -3.17 2.51
C ILE A 239 -16.36 -2.58 2.25
N THR A 240 -16.24 -1.26 2.17
CA THR A 240 -14.93 -0.63 1.96
C THR A 240 -14.01 -0.76 3.17
N ILE A 241 -14.56 -0.80 4.40
CA ILE A 241 -13.78 -1.19 5.59
C ILE A 241 -13.22 -2.61 5.41
N ILE A 242 -14.05 -3.59 4.99
CA ILE A 242 -13.60 -4.97 4.78
C ILE A 242 -12.51 -5.02 3.68
N PHE A 243 -12.67 -4.29 2.59
CA PHE A 243 -11.65 -4.20 1.55
C PHE A 243 -10.37 -3.53 2.06
N GLY A 244 -10.51 -2.48 2.86
CA GLY A 244 -9.39 -1.85 3.55
C GLY A 244 -8.62 -2.82 4.45
N LEU A 245 -9.33 -3.67 5.22
CA LEU A 245 -8.69 -4.73 6.02
C LEU A 245 -7.80 -5.64 5.17
N ILE A 246 -8.25 -6.02 3.98
CA ILE A 246 -7.47 -6.86 3.06
C ILE A 246 -6.24 -6.11 2.54
N HIS A 247 -6.42 -4.86 2.09
CA HIS A 247 -5.34 -4.05 1.53
C HIS A 247 -4.27 -3.71 2.58
N GLY A 248 -4.65 -3.47 3.84
CA GLY A 248 -3.70 -3.20 4.92
C GLY A 248 -2.76 -4.37 5.23
N LEU A 249 -3.21 -5.60 5.00
CA LEU A 249 -2.35 -6.78 5.10
C LEU A 249 -1.25 -6.79 4.02
N GLY A 250 -1.51 -6.24 2.85
CA GLY A 250 -0.54 -6.21 1.75
C GLY A 250 0.72 -5.40 2.05
N PHE A 251 0.62 -4.38 2.88
CA PHE A 251 1.75 -3.55 3.28
C PHE A 251 2.34 -3.91 4.65
N GLY A 252 1.61 -4.69 5.46
CA GLY A 252 2.04 -5.07 6.80
C GLY A 252 3.36 -5.84 6.83
N GLY A 253 3.59 -6.73 5.87
CA GLY A 253 4.87 -7.46 5.74
C GLY A 253 6.07 -6.55 5.48
N PHE A 254 5.88 -5.46 4.76
CA PHE A 254 6.93 -4.46 4.54
C PHE A 254 7.31 -3.73 5.84
N LEU A 255 6.33 -3.28 6.63
CA LEU A 255 6.60 -2.58 7.89
C LEU A 255 7.18 -3.50 8.95
N LEU A 256 6.78 -4.77 9.03
CA LEU A 256 7.41 -5.78 9.88
C LEU A 256 8.91 -5.94 9.56
N GLY A 257 9.24 -6.07 8.28
CA GLY A 257 10.64 -6.16 7.83
C GLY A 257 11.43 -4.87 8.07
N SER A 258 10.74 -3.73 8.21
CA SER A 258 11.37 -2.44 8.47
C SER A 258 11.84 -2.28 9.91
N GLY A 259 11.37 -3.15 10.87
CA GLY A 259 11.72 -3.11 12.30
C GLY A 259 11.51 -1.70 12.90
N VAL A 260 10.36 -1.08 12.68
CA VAL A 260 10.03 0.24 13.24
C VAL A 260 10.30 0.22 14.75
N ASN A 261 11.05 1.19 15.25
CA ASN A 261 11.42 1.25 16.66
C ASN A 261 10.17 1.45 17.52
N ASP A 262 10.05 0.75 18.63
CA ASP A 262 8.86 0.79 19.50
C ASP A 262 8.49 2.21 19.92
N GLU A 263 9.47 3.10 20.09
CA GLU A 263 9.25 4.50 20.51
C GLU A 263 8.55 5.35 19.44
N ASN A 264 8.74 5.06 18.17
CA ASN A 264 8.21 5.86 17.05
C ASN A 264 7.09 5.17 16.25
N ILE A 265 6.70 3.96 16.66
CA ILE A 265 5.73 3.13 15.93
C ILE A 265 4.37 3.84 15.78
N VAL A 266 3.91 4.50 16.83
CA VAL A 266 2.63 5.22 16.83
C VAL A 266 2.69 6.41 15.91
N SER A 267 3.77 7.21 15.97
CA SER A 267 4.00 8.34 15.09
C SER A 267 4.08 7.92 13.63
N GLY A 268 4.79 6.83 13.34
CA GLY A 268 4.92 6.25 12.01
C GLY A 268 3.56 5.77 11.46
N LEU A 269 2.81 5.00 12.24
CA LEU A 269 1.48 4.50 11.83
C LEU A 269 0.49 5.65 11.59
N LEU A 270 0.46 6.66 12.47
CA LEU A 270 -0.41 7.83 12.28
C LEU A 270 0.00 8.61 11.03
N GLY A 271 1.28 8.89 10.86
CA GLY A 271 1.79 9.59 9.69
C GLY A 271 1.45 8.84 8.40
N PHE A 272 1.75 7.54 8.35
CA PHE A 272 1.47 6.71 7.18
C PHE A 272 -0.02 6.70 6.80
N ASN A 273 -0.91 6.43 7.75
CA ASN A 273 -2.33 6.33 7.46
C ASN A 273 -2.96 7.67 7.04
N LEU A 274 -2.51 8.79 7.64
CA LEU A 274 -2.92 10.12 7.18
C LEU A 274 -2.35 10.42 5.78
N GLY A 275 -1.13 10.01 5.49
CA GLY A 275 -0.54 10.10 4.16
C GLY A 275 -1.32 9.31 3.10
N VAL A 276 -1.75 8.09 3.44
CA VAL A 276 -2.63 7.26 2.60
C VAL A 276 -3.93 8.01 2.29
N GLU A 277 -4.64 8.50 3.29
CA GLU A 277 -5.93 9.21 3.10
C GLU A 277 -5.74 10.48 2.27
N PHE A 278 -4.70 11.25 2.54
CA PHE A 278 -4.37 12.45 1.77
C PHE A 278 -4.03 12.13 0.31
N GLY A 279 -3.25 11.08 0.07
CA GLY A 279 -2.93 10.61 -1.28
C GLY A 279 -4.16 10.20 -2.09
N GLN A 280 -5.11 9.49 -1.45
CA GLN A 280 -6.38 9.11 -2.05
C GLN A 280 -7.23 10.33 -2.43
N ILE A 281 -7.37 11.30 -1.52
CA ILE A 281 -8.12 12.54 -1.77
C ILE A 281 -7.46 13.34 -2.89
N ALA A 282 -6.13 13.48 -2.88
CA ALA A 282 -5.40 14.19 -3.93
C ALA A 282 -5.61 13.55 -5.31
N PHE A 283 -5.54 12.23 -5.41
CA PHE A 283 -5.82 11.51 -6.64
C PHE A 283 -7.25 11.72 -7.15
N ILE A 284 -8.24 11.67 -6.26
CA ILE A 284 -9.64 11.93 -6.63
C ILE A 284 -9.83 13.34 -7.13
N LEU A 285 -9.29 14.34 -6.45
CA LEU A 285 -9.37 15.73 -6.88
C LEU A 285 -8.72 15.92 -8.24
N PHE A 286 -7.60 15.27 -8.49
CA PHE A 286 -6.93 15.29 -9.80
C PHE A 286 -7.83 14.70 -10.89
N ILE A 287 -8.43 13.53 -10.67
CA ILE A 287 -9.34 12.91 -11.65
C ILE A 287 -10.58 13.77 -11.90
N LEU A 288 -11.21 14.31 -10.83
CA LEU A 288 -12.38 15.17 -10.97
C LEU A 288 -12.04 16.46 -11.73
N PHE A 289 -10.88 17.04 -11.50
CA PHE A 289 -10.40 18.20 -12.24
C PHE A 289 -10.22 17.87 -13.74
N CYS A 290 -9.60 16.74 -14.06
CA CYS A 290 -9.47 16.27 -15.45
C CYS A 290 -10.84 16.05 -16.11
N LEU A 291 -11.80 15.45 -15.42
CA LEU A 291 -13.14 15.20 -15.94
C LEU A 291 -13.91 16.51 -16.18
N LEU A 292 -13.77 17.50 -15.30
CA LEU A 292 -14.38 18.81 -15.48
C LEU A 292 -13.82 19.55 -16.71
N TYR A 293 -12.50 19.42 -16.93
CA TYR A 293 -11.85 20.07 -18.09
C TYR A 293 -12.19 19.37 -19.42
N THR A 294 -12.38 18.05 -19.42
CA THR A 294 -12.66 17.24 -20.62
C THR A 294 -14.16 17.13 -20.91
N SER A 295 -15.04 17.57 -20.00
CA SER A 295 -16.48 17.58 -20.22
C SER A 295 -16.83 18.60 -21.34
N PRO A 296 -17.53 18.19 -22.41
CA PRO A 296 -17.91 19.10 -23.48
C PRO A 296 -18.76 20.25 -22.91
N SER A 297 -18.41 21.48 -23.31
CA SER A 297 -19.19 22.67 -22.93
C SER A 297 -20.61 22.54 -23.45
N PRO A 298 -21.64 23.00 -22.71
CA PRO A 298 -23.01 23.03 -23.21
C PRO A 298 -23.18 23.82 -24.54
N ARG A 299 -22.18 24.59 -24.94
CA ARG A 299 -22.16 25.33 -26.21
C ARG A 299 -21.79 24.47 -27.42
N ASP A 300 -21.10 23.35 -27.22
CA ASP A 300 -20.64 22.46 -28.30
C ASP A 300 -21.74 21.46 -28.75
N SER A 301 -22.86 21.36 -28.01
CA SER A 301 -23.99 20.50 -28.32
C SER A 301 -25.11 21.25 -29.09
N ALA A 302 -24.92 22.54 -29.46
CA ALA A 302 -25.92 23.39 -30.13
C ALA A 302 -25.55 23.74 -31.61
N SER A 303 -24.60 23.00 -32.21
CA SER A 303 -24.24 23.15 -33.64
C SER A 303 -24.66 21.93 -34.44
#